data_a68485fc650283fb8e353bb78ddf607a
#
_entry.id   a68485fc650283fb8e353bb78ddf607a
#
_cell.length_a   1.000
_cell.length_b   1.000
_cell.length_c   1.000
_cell.angle_alpha   90.00
_cell.angle_beta   90.00
_cell.angle_gamma   90.00
#
_symmetry.space_group_name_H-M   'P 1'
#
loop_
_entity.id
_entity.type
_entity.pdbx_description
1 polymer ?
#
loop_
_entity_poly.entity_id
_entity_poly.type
_entity_poly.pdbx_seq_one_letter_code
_entity_poly.pdbx_strand_id
1 'polypeptide(L)'
;GRETLERVYADCFGAEDALVRPQITCGTHALALALMSNLRPGDELLSPVGKPYDTLEEVIGIRPSKGSLAEYGITYAQVDLLPDGEFDYDGIKKAINEKTKLVTIQRSKGYATRPTLSVKRIGELIAFVKSIKPDVICMVDNCYGEFVEDTEPIQVGADMMVGSLIKNPGGGLAPIGGYIVGKKECVENAAYRLTSPGLGKEVGASLGVIQSFYQGFFLAPTVVSGALKGAIFAAKIYEKLGFKVVPDGTESRHDIIQAV
;
A
#
# COMPACT_ATOMS: atom_id res chain seq x y z
N GLY A 1 -19.35 -15.39 -4.03
CA GLY A 1 -19.75 -14.38 -3.07
C GLY A 1 -18.59 -13.65 -2.47
N ARG A 2 -18.83 -12.94 -1.40
CA ARG A 2 -17.85 -12.08 -0.68
C ARG A 2 -16.60 -12.84 -0.25
N GLU A 3 -16.75 -13.94 0.46
CA GLU A 3 -15.65 -14.80 0.91
C GLU A 3 -14.82 -15.36 -0.25
N THR A 4 -15.49 -15.74 -1.34
CA THR A 4 -14.80 -16.24 -2.53
C THR A 4 -13.96 -15.13 -3.18
N LEU A 5 -14.45 -13.88 -3.21
CA LEU A 5 -13.69 -12.74 -3.70
C LEU A 5 -12.42 -12.52 -2.88
N GLU A 6 -12.55 -12.52 -1.55
CA GLU A 6 -11.40 -12.37 -0.63
C GLU A 6 -10.39 -13.50 -0.83
N ARG A 7 -10.86 -14.73 -1.00
CA ARG A 7 -9.97 -15.86 -1.31
C ARG A 7 -9.26 -15.69 -2.65
N VAL A 8 -9.94 -15.21 -3.70
CA VAL A 8 -9.31 -14.94 -5.00
C VAL A 8 -8.21 -13.88 -4.87
N TYR A 9 -8.42 -12.83 -4.08
CA TYR A 9 -7.38 -11.83 -3.80
C TYR A 9 -6.20 -12.43 -3.03
N ALA A 10 -6.46 -13.21 -1.98
CA ALA A 10 -5.42 -13.88 -1.20
C ALA A 10 -4.58 -14.82 -2.09
N ASP A 11 -5.23 -15.68 -2.86
CA ASP A 11 -4.57 -16.64 -3.76
C ASP A 11 -3.73 -15.91 -4.83
N CYS A 12 -4.29 -14.86 -5.45
CA CYS A 12 -3.62 -14.11 -6.51
C CYS A 12 -2.35 -13.39 -6.01
N PHE A 13 -2.42 -12.79 -4.83
CA PHE A 13 -1.29 -12.05 -4.24
C PHE A 13 -0.36 -12.92 -3.37
N GLY A 14 -0.66 -14.21 -3.19
CA GLY A 14 0.13 -15.11 -2.36
C GLY A 14 0.03 -14.82 -0.86
N ALA A 15 -1.12 -14.30 -0.40
CA ALA A 15 -1.38 -13.95 0.98
C ALA A 15 -2.12 -15.07 1.73
N GLU A 16 -2.02 -15.09 3.08
CA GLU A 16 -2.78 -16.02 3.92
C GLU A 16 -4.27 -15.69 3.95
N ASP A 17 -4.61 -14.39 3.89
CA ASP A 17 -5.99 -13.90 3.96
C ASP A 17 -6.15 -12.54 3.27
N ALA A 18 -7.41 -12.16 3.01
CA ALA A 18 -7.77 -10.88 2.41
C ALA A 18 -9.05 -10.31 3.01
N LEU A 19 -9.14 -8.99 3.07
CA LEU A 19 -10.35 -8.22 3.35
C LEU A 19 -10.60 -7.30 2.15
N VAL A 20 -11.65 -7.57 1.39
CA VAL A 20 -12.00 -6.85 0.15
C VAL A 20 -13.45 -6.40 0.23
N ARG A 21 -13.66 -5.11 0.50
CA ARG A 21 -14.97 -4.62 0.90
C ARG A 21 -15.34 -3.27 0.29
N PRO A 22 -16.61 -3.10 -0.12
CA PRO A 22 -17.15 -1.80 -0.50
C PRO A 22 -17.27 -0.83 0.70
N GLN A 23 -17.33 -1.34 1.94
CA GLN A 23 -17.32 -0.52 3.15
C GLN A 23 -15.97 0.14 3.43
N ILE A 24 -14.91 -0.31 2.81
CA ILE A 24 -13.63 0.40 2.78
C ILE A 24 -13.75 1.45 1.68
N THR A 25 -14.03 2.69 2.04
CA THR A 25 -14.50 3.73 1.11
C THR A 25 -13.45 4.22 0.12
N CYS A 26 -12.17 4.09 0.44
CA CYS A 26 -11.05 4.53 -0.40
C CYS A 26 -9.72 3.94 0.07
N GLY A 27 -8.64 4.21 -0.66
CA GLY A 27 -7.29 3.75 -0.29
C GLY A 27 -6.81 4.29 1.06
N THR A 28 -7.03 5.57 1.34
CA THR A 28 -6.70 6.16 2.65
C THR A 28 -7.44 5.48 3.79
N HIS A 29 -8.72 5.12 3.61
CA HIS A 29 -9.46 4.36 4.61
C HIS A 29 -8.89 2.95 4.79
N ALA A 30 -8.48 2.27 3.71
CA ALA A 30 -7.83 0.96 3.81
C ALA A 30 -6.52 1.04 4.62
N LEU A 31 -5.68 2.04 4.34
CA LEU A 31 -4.43 2.29 5.07
C LEU A 31 -4.70 2.64 6.54
N ALA A 32 -5.66 3.53 6.81
CA ALA A 32 -6.05 3.89 8.18
C ALA A 32 -6.52 2.65 8.95
N LEU A 33 -7.36 1.79 8.35
CA LEU A 33 -7.79 0.54 8.96
C LEU A 33 -6.61 -0.39 9.28
N ALA A 34 -5.72 -0.61 8.33
CA ALA A 34 -4.57 -1.48 8.50
C ALA A 34 -3.64 -1.00 9.63
N LEU A 35 -3.39 0.31 9.71
CA LEU A 35 -2.58 0.93 10.76
C LEU A 35 -3.28 0.87 12.12
N MET A 36 -4.52 1.38 12.21
CA MET A 36 -5.27 1.47 13.47
C MET A 36 -5.61 0.11 14.07
N SER A 37 -5.68 -0.94 13.26
CA SER A 37 -5.99 -2.29 13.72
C SER A 37 -4.77 -3.06 14.22
N ASN A 38 -3.57 -2.73 13.74
CA ASN A 38 -2.33 -3.45 14.05
C ASN A 38 -1.35 -2.67 14.94
N LEU A 39 -1.73 -1.48 15.37
CA LEU A 39 -0.99 -0.65 16.34
C LEU A 39 -1.81 -0.48 17.63
N ARG A 40 -1.13 -0.34 18.75
CA ARG A 40 -1.72 -0.13 20.09
C ARG A 40 -1.07 1.10 20.74
N PRO A 41 -1.71 1.72 21.73
CA PRO A 41 -1.10 2.81 22.51
C PRO A 41 0.29 2.42 23.04
N GLY A 42 1.27 3.26 22.78
CA GLY A 42 2.68 3.01 23.13
C GLY A 42 3.53 2.43 22.01
N ASP A 43 2.91 1.91 20.93
CA ASP A 43 3.63 1.44 19.75
C ASP A 43 4.18 2.61 18.92
N GLU A 44 5.16 2.29 18.07
CA GLU A 44 5.73 3.20 17.10
C GLU A 44 5.51 2.69 15.67
N LEU A 45 5.10 3.62 14.79
CA LEU A 45 5.05 3.47 13.34
C LEU A 45 6.32 4.07 12.73
N LEU A 46 7.08 3.30 11.96
CA LEU A 46 8.26 3.77 11.24
C LEU A 46 7.99 3.82 9.73
N SER A 47 8.31 4.95 9.07
CA SER A 47 8.42 5.06 7.62
C SER A 47 9.89 5.13 7.19
N PRO A 48 10.45 4.10 6.56
CA PRO A 48 11.85 4.07 6.17
C PRO A 48 12.11 4.60 4.75
N VAL A 49 11.11 5.19 4.11
CA VAL A 49 11.17 5.66 2.72
C VAL A 49 10.70 7.12 2.59
N GLY A 50 10.84 7.87 3.67
CA GLY A 50 10.40 9.25 3.74
C GLY A 50 8.94 9.42 4.16
N LYS A 51 8.44 10.62 4.01
CA LYS A 51 7.08 11.00 4.42
C LYS A 51 6.05 10.24 3.57
N PRO A 52 5.00 9.66 4.18
CA PRO A 52 3.92 9.01 3.45
C PRO A 52 3.06 10.03 2.68
N TYR A 53 2.16 9.50 1.85
CA TYR A 53 1.19 10.29 1.08
C TYR A 53 0.41 11.27 1.97
N ASP A 54 0.08 12.45 1.44
CA ASP A 54 -0.44 13.60 2.18
C ASP A 54 -1.70 13.31 3.02
N THR A 55 -2.64 12.53 2.50
CA THR A 55 -3.85 12.17 3.25
C THR A 55 -3.56 11.26 4.45
N LEU A 56 -2.42 10.56 4.45
CA LEU A 56 -2.01 9.72 5.56
C LEU A 56 -1.32 10.53 6.67
N GLU A 57 -0.83 11.72 6.38
CA GLU A 57 -0.23 12.61 7.39
C GLU A 57 -1.19 12.93 8.54
N GLU A 58 -2.47 13.15 8.22
CA GLU A 58 -3.50 13.42 9.24
C GLU A 58 -3.94 12.14 9.96
N VAL A 59 -4.01 11.00 9.26
CA VAL A 59 -4.29 9.71 9.87
C VAL A 59 -3.24 9.35 10.92
N ILE A 60 -1.97 9.59 10.61
CA ILE A 60 -0.84 9.33 11.52
C ILE A 60 -0.78 10.39 12.62
N GLY A 61 -1.06 11.65 12.30
CA GLY A 61 -0.92 12.80 13.19
C GLY A 61 0.39 13.56 12.95
N ILE A 62 1.06 13.37 11.81
CA ILE A 62 2.18 14.23 11.35
C ILE A 62 1.67 15.66 11.20
N ARG A 63 0.50 15.83 10.59
CA ARG A 63 -0.31 17.03 10.71
C ARG A 63 -1.36 16.78 11.79
N PRO A 64 -1.48 17.66 12.82
CA PRO A 64 -2.43 17.48 13.90
C PRO A 64 -3.87 17.30 13.38
N SER A 65 -4.51 16.20 13.74
CA SER A 65 -5.90 15.92 13.38
C SER A 65 -6.58 15.09 14.47
N LYS A 66 -7.86 15.37 14.70
CA LYS A 66 -8.68 14.61 15.66
C LYS A 66 -8.87 13.17 15.17
N GLY A 67 -8.72 12.23 16.09
CA GLY A 67 -8.83 10.80 15.79
C GLY A 67 -7.58 10.20 15.10
N SER A 68 -6.47 10.97 15.02
CA SER A 68 -5.19 10.48 14.51
C SER A 68 -4.56 9.42 15.41
N LEU A 69 -3.63 8.63 14.86
CA LEU A 69 -2.86 7.66 15.65
C LEU A 69 -2.13 8.32 16.83
N ALA A 70 -1.64 9.54 16.63
CA ALA A 70 -0.96 10.31 17.68
C ALA A 70 -1.87 10.58 18.90
N GLU A 71 -3.15 10.88 18.68
CA GLU A 71 -4.11 11.08 19.78
C GLU A 71 -4.38 9.78 20.58
N TYR A 72 -4.16 8.62 19.95
CA TYR A 72 -4.26 7.30 20.59
C TYR A 72 -2.93 6.81 21.18
N GLY A 73 -1.93 7.71 21.29
CA GLY A 73 -0.65 7.40 21.92
C GLY A 73 0.29 6.54 21.07
N ILE A 74 0.13 6.52 19.76
CA ILE A 74 1.04 5.89 18.81
C ILE A 74 2.02 6.93 18.31
N THR A 75 3.31 6.63 18.36
CA THR A 75 4.37 7.53 17.90
C THR A 75 4.73 7.25 16.43
N TYR A 76 5.30 8.25 15.77
CA TYR A 76 5.77 8.15 14.40
C TYR A 76 7.24 8.51 14.29
N ALA A 77 7.98 7.71 13.54
CA ALA A 77 9.35 7.97 13.15
C ALA A 77 9.51 7.87 11.64
N GLN A 78 10.47 8.60 11.08
CA GLN A 78 10.73 8.65 9.65
C GLN A 78 12.23 8.61 9.38
N VAL A 79 12.61 7.88 8.33
CA VAL A 79 13.94 7.94 7.73
C VAL A 79 13.74 8.27 6.25
N ASP A 80 14.35 9.35 5.79
CA ASP A 80 14.27 9.74 4.38
C ASP A 80 15.23 8.89 3.53
N LEU A 81 14.94 8.81 2.23
CA LEU A 81 15.89 8.25 1.28
C LEU A 81 17.13 9.14 1.19
N LEU A 82 18.27 8.55 0.87
CA LEU A 82 19.49 9.27 0.55
C LEU A 82 19.29 10.13 -0.72
N PRO A 83 20.14 11.15 -0.95
CA PRO A 83 19.99 12.05 -2.11
C PRO A 83 20.00 11.36 -3.47
N ASP A 84 20.62 10.18 -3.56
CA ASP A 84 20.63 9.33 -4.75
C ASP A 84 19.41 8.42 -4.90
N GLY A 85 18.47 8.49 -3.94
CA GLY A 85 17.27 7.66 -3.88
C GLY A 85 17.46 6.28 -3.27
N GLU A 86 18.66 5.99 -2.71
CA GLU A 86 18.92 4.75 -2.00
C GLU A 86 18.37 4.78 -0.57
N PHE A 87 18.20 3.59 0.05
CA PHE A 87 17.78 3.48 1.44
C PHE A 87 18.92 3.87 2.38
N ASP A 88 18.62 4.71 3.38
CA ASP A 88 19.54 4.97 4.49
C ASP A 88 19.48 3.82 5.51
N TYR A 89 20.17 2.73 5.21
CA TYR A 89 20.21 1.55 6.09
C TYR A 89 20.73 1.85 7.49
N ASP A 90 21.70 2.75 7.63
CA ASP A 90 22.23 3.16 8.94
C ASP A 90 21.19 3.97 9.73
N GLY A 91 20.50 4.89 9.07
CA GLY A 91 19.41 5.65 9.65
C GLY A 91 18.26 4.74 10.09
N ILE A 92 17.85 3.79 9.24
CA ILE A 92 16.81 2.81 9.53
C ILE A 92 17.19 1.96 10.74
N LYS A 93 18.42 1.45 10.78
CA LYS A 93 18.91 0.66 11.92
C LYS A 93 18.89 1.43 13.23
N LYS A 94 19.20 2.73 13.21
CA LYS A 94 19.16 3.59 14.40
C LYS A 94 17.73 3.93 14.83
N ALA A 95 16.79 4.04 13.87
CA ALA A 95 15.41 4.38 14.15
C ALA A 95 14.62 3.21 14.73
N ILE A 96 14.91 1.97 14.33
CA ILE A 96 14.23 0.78 14.86
C ILE A 96 14.56 0.61 16.33
N ASN A 97 13.53 0.48 17.17
CA ASN A 97 13.64 0.31 18.61
C ASN A 97 12.56 -0.68 19.13
N GLU A 98 12.50 -0.89 20.44
CA GLU A 98 11.57 -1.84 21.06
C GLU A 98 10.10 -1.50 20.80
N LYS A 99 9.75 -0.22 20.65
CA LYS A 99 8.39 0.26 20.38
C LYS A 99 8.00 0.15 18.91
N THR A 100 8.96 0.03 18.00
CA THR A 100 8.69 -0.08 16.55
C THR A 100 7.91 -1.36 16.28
N LYS A 101 6.60 -1.23 16.10
CA LYS A 101 5.68 -2.36 15.89
C LYS A 101 5.34 -2.56 14.42
N LEU A 102 5.27 -1.48 13.66
CA LEU A 102 4.90 -1.51 12.25
C LEU A 102 5.81 -0.60 11.43
N VAL A 103 6.26 -1.12 10.29
CA VAL A 103 6.99 -0.38 9.27
C VAL A 103 6.09 -0.22 8.05
N THR A 104 5.84 1.03 7.63
CA THR A 104 5.03 1.34 6.45
C THR A 104 5.90 1.74 5.27
N ILE A 105 5.74 1.07 4.15
CA ILE A 105 6.52 1.28 2.92
C ILE A 105 5.55 1.71 1.82
N GLN A 106 5.64 2.96 1.38
CA GLN A 106 4.88 3.44 0.24
C GLN A 106 5.65 3.11 -1.05
N ARG A 107 5.08 2.26 -1.91
CA ARG A 107 5.69 1.82 -3.18
C ARG A 107 5.75 2.94 -4.20
N SER A 108 4.61 3.51 -4.54
CA SER A 108 4.52 4.60 -5.52
C SER A 108 5.07 5.90 -4.97
N LYS A 109 5.68 6.69 -5.85
CA LYS A 109 6.14 8.03 -5.49
C LYS A 109 4.98 9.02 -5.24
N GLY A 110 3.77 8.72 -5.71
CA GLY A 110 2.66 9.67 -5.67
C GLY A 110 3.05 11.00 -6.35
N TYR A 111 2.90 12.10 -5.63
CA TYR A 111 3.32 13.44 -6.09
C TYR A 111 4.77 13.81 -5.74
N ALA A 112 5.50 12.92 -5.06
CA ALA A 112 6.89 13.17 -4.69
C ALA A 112 7.84 12.98 -5.90
N THR A 113 9.04 13.56 -5.80
CA THR A 113 10.08 13.43 -6.82
C THR A 113 11.00 12.23 -6.61
N ARG A 114 10.82 11.46 -5.52
CA ARG A 114 11.60 10.27 -5.22
C ARG A 114 11.36 9.15 -6.24
N PRO A 115 12.28 8.18 -6.37
CA PRO A 115 12.04 6.99 -7.19
C PRO A 115 10.84 6.17 -6.68
N THR A 116 10.12 5.52 -7.60
CA THR A 116 9.16 4.46 -7.27
C THR A 116 9.93 3.19 -6.94
N LEU A 117 9.46 2.43 -5.94
CA LEU A 117 10.16 1.24 -5.48
C LEU A 117 9.72 0.01 -6.27
N SER A 118 10.69 -0.74 -6.82
CA SER A 118 10.42 -2.07 -7.36
C SER A 118 10.09 -3.07 -6.25
N VAL A 119 9.38 -4.15 -6.58
CA VAL A 119 9.09 -5.22 -5.63
C VAL A 119 10.38 -5.83 -5.08
N LYS A 120 11.42 -5.97 -5.91
CA LYS A 120 12.73 -6.43 -5.47
C LYS A 120 13.31 -5.52 -4.37
N ARG A 121 13.33 -4.20 -4.57
CA ARG A 121 13.84 -3.24 -3.57
C ARG A 121 13.03 -3.28 -2.28
N ILE A 122 11.71 -3.42 -2.40
CA ILE A 122 10.82 -3.60 -1.23
C ILE A 122 11.23 -4.86 -0.46
N GLY A 123 11.47 -5.97 -1.14
CA GLY A 123 11.93 -7.21 -0.49
C GLY A 123 13.27 -7.08 0.21
N GLU A 124 14.24 -6.40 -0.41
CA GLU A 124 15.56 -6.11 0.19
C GLU A 124 15.41 -5.27 1.47
N LEU A 125 14.57 -4.24 1.44
CA LEU A 125 14.28 -3.40 2.60
C LEU A 125 13.59 -4.19 3.72
N ILE A 126 12.59 -5.01 3.40
CA ILE A 126 11.90 -5.85 4.39
C ILE A 126 12.85 -6.85 5.02
N ALA A 127 13.70 -7.52 4.23
CA ALA A 127 14.68 -8.46 4.73
C ALA A 127 15.65 -7.77 5.71
N PHE A 128 16.11 -6.56 5.38
CA PHE A 128 16.97 -5.77 6.27
C PHE A 128 16.26 -5.40 7.58
N VAL A 129 15.05 -4.86 7.51
CA VAL A 129 14.26 -4.49 8.69
C VAL A 129 14.03 -5.70 9.60
N LYS A 130 13.63 -6.84 9.02
CA LYS A 130 13.39 -8.08 9.78
C LYS A 130 14.66 -8.73 10.32
N SER A 131 15.81 -8.45 9.73
CA SER A 131 17.09 -8.88 10.32
C SER A 131 17.41 -8.18 11.64
N ILE A 132 16.86 -6.96 11.85
CA ILE A 132 17.03 -6.17 13.08
C ILE A 132 15.91 -6.50 14.08
N LYS A 133 14.66 -6.54 13.60
CA LYS A 133 13.48 -6.77 14.43
C LYS A 133 12.52 -7.76 13.72
N PRO A 134 12.68 -9.08 13.95
CA PRO A 134 11.95 -10.13 13.23
C PRO A 134 10.42 -10.09 13.39
N ASP A 135 9.92 -9.57 14.52
CA ASP A 135 8.51 -9.50 14.88
C ASP A 135 7.80 -8.24 14.38
N VAL A 136 8.53 -7.31 13.75
CA VAL A 136 7.93 -6.09 13.20
C VAL A 136 7.00 -6.43 12.02
N ILE A 137 5.86 -5.76 11.94
CA ILE A 137 4.93 -5.88 10.82
C ILE A 137 5.40 -4.97 9.68
N CYS A 138 5.71 -5.53 8.52
CA CYS A 138 6.01 -4.75 7.32
C CYS A 138 4.76 -4.61 6.46
N MET A 139 4.22 -3.40 6.35
CA MET A 139 3.05 -3.06 5.53
C MET A 139 3.48 -2.28 4.30
N VAL A 140 2.97 -2.66 3.13
CA VAL A 140 3.19 -1.93 1.88
C VAL A 140 1.90 -1.26 1.42
N ASP A 141 1.95 0.07 1.26
CA ASP A 141 0.98 0.79 0.43
C ASP A 141 1.32 0.52 -1.04
N ASN A 142 0.51 -0.34 -1.66
CA ASN A 142 0.74 -0.81 -3.02
C ASN A 142 -0.07 -0.04 -4.09
N CYS A 143 -0.74 1.03 -3.71
CA CYS A 143 -1.50 1.86 -4.64
C CYS A 143 -0.69 2.23 -5.88
N TYR A 144 -1.26 1.99 -7.06
CA TYR A 144 -0.67 2.18 -8.39
C TYR A 144 0.44 1.18 -8.78
N GLY A 145 0.83 0.26 -7.90
CA GLY A 145 1.85 -0.75 -8.16
C GLY A 145 1.30 -2.11 -8.58
N GLU A 146 0.04 -2.40 -8.26
CA GLU A 146 -0.56 -3.71 -8.50
C GLU A 146 -0.55 -4.07 -10.00
N PHE A 147 -0.13 -5.28 -10.31
CA PHE A 147 -0.02 -5.82 -11.68
C PHE A 147 0.98 -5.09 -12.60
N VAL A 148 1.89 -4.29 -12.04
CA VAL A 148 2.95 -3.61 -12.82
C VAL A 148 4.16 -4.53 -13.00
N GLU A 149 4.46 -5.36 -12.01
CA GLU A 149 5.52 -6.36 -12.02
C GLU A 149 4.94 -7.78 -11.90
N ASP A 150 5.75 -8.81 -12.18
CA ASP A 150 5.33 -10.22 -12.15
C ASP A 150 5.13 -10.75 -10.73
N THR A 151 5.65 -10.04 -9.74
CA THR A 151 5.53 -10.37 -8.33
C THR A 151 4.99 -9.18 -7.54
N GLU A 152 4.37 -9.50 -6.40
CA GLU A 152 3.79 -8.49 -5.51
C GLU A 152 4.50 -8.48 -4.15
N PRO A 153 4.40 -7.39 -3.36
CA PRO A 153 5.11 -7.24 -2.09
C PRO A 153 4.94 -8.38 -1.08
N ILE A 154 3.79 -9.05 -1.04
CA ILE A 154 3.57 -10.21 -0.16
C ILE A 154 4.56 -11.34 -0.48
N GLN A 155 4.83 -11.58 -1.76
CA GLN A 155 5.71 -12.66 -2.22
C GLN A 155 7.20 -12.42 -1.89
N VAL A 156 7.54 -11.20 -1.50
CA VAL A 156 8.90 -10.81 -1.08
C VAL A 156 9.01 -10.48 0.42
N GLY A 157 7.99 -10.86 1.20
CA GLY A 157 8.04 -10.85 2.66
C GLY A 157 7.24 -9.75 3.35
N ALA A 158 6.41 -8.97 2.66
CA ALA A 158 5.48 -8.06 3.31
C ALA A 158 4.46 -8.85 4.14
N ASP A 159 4.18 -8.39 5.35
CA ASP A 159 3.16 -8.97 6.22
C ASP A 159 1.75 -8.49 5.85
N MET A 160 1.66 -7.28 5.30
CA MET A 160 0.43 -6.70 4.75
C MET A 160 0.71 -5.92 3.47
N MET A 161 -0.25 -5.95 2.56
CA MET A 161 -0.31 -5.11 1.37
C MET A 161 -1.71 -4.50 1.28
N VAL A 162 -1.76 -3.19 1.03
CA VAL A 162 -2.98 -2.40 1.14
C VAL A 162 -3.16 -1.53 -0.10
N GLY A 163 -4.39 -1.39 -0.55
CA GLY A 163 -4.68 -0.52 -1.68
C GLY A 163 -6.16 -0.24 -1.92
N SER A 164 -6.44 0.39 -3.03
CA SER A 164 -7.76 0.88 -3.41
C SER A 164 -8.32 0.14 -4.61
N LEU A 165 -9.59 -0.23 -4.55
CA LEU A 165 -10.27 -0.87 -5.70
C LEU A 165 -10.61 0.11 -6.81
N ILE A 166 -10.67 1.41 -6.55
CA ILE A 166 -10.88 2.41 -7.62
C ILE A 166 -9.61 2.70 -8.44
N LYS A 167 -8.50 2.02 -8.10
CA LYS A 167 -7.21 2.07 -8.81
C LYS A 167 -6.97 0.76 -9.57
N ASN A 168 -5.71 0.34 -9.69
CA ASN A 168 -5.31 -0.82 -10.47
C ASN A 168 -6.19 -2.07 -10.29
N PRO A 169 -6.44 -2.57 -9.05
CA PRO A 169 -7.15 -3.84 -8.88
C PRO A 169 -8.61 -3.82 -9.33
N GLY A 170 -9.20 -2.65 -9.40
CA GLY A 170 -10.59 -2.53 -9.85
C GLY A 170 -10.77 -2.50 -11.36
N GLY A 171 -9.67 -2.45 -12.15
CA GLY A 171 -9.72 -2.52 -13.61
C GLY A 171 -10.64 -1.51 -14.27
N GLY A 172 -10.83 -0.34 -13.64
CA GLY A 172 -11.75 0.70 -14.10
C GLY A 172 -13.24 0.40 -13.88
N LEU A 173 -13.60 -0.73 -13.27
CA LEU A 173 -15.00 -1.16 -13.07
C LEU A 173 -15.46 -1.10 -11.61
N ALA A 174 -14.56 -1.19 -10.64
CA ALA A 174 -14.93 -1.08 -9.23
C ALA A 174 -15.29 0.37 -8.89
N PRO A 175 -16.54 0.65 -8.46
CA PRO A 175 -17.01 2.01 -8.19
C PRO A 175 -16.54 2.56 -6.85
N ILE A 176 -16.11 1.68 -5.94
CA ILE A 176 -15.75 1.96 -4.55
C ILE A 176 -14.89 0.79 -4.02
N GLY A 177 -14.36 0.93 -2.84
CA GLY A 177 -13.78 -0.19 -2.12
C GLY A 177 -12.27 -0.08 -1.93
N GLY A 178 -11.79 -0.91 -1.03
CA GLY A 178 -10.38 -1.10 -0.74
C GLY A 178 -10.10 -2.57 -0.42
N TYR A 179 -8.82 -2.89 -0.38
CA TYR A 179 -8.35 -4.22 0.01
C TYR A 179 -7.21 -4.14 1.02
N ILE A 180 -7.17 -5.12 1.89
CA ILE A 180 -6.06 -5.42 2.79
C ILE A 180 -5.80 -6.91 2.64
N VAL A 181 -4.60 -7.30 2.24
CA VAL A 181 -4.18 -8.70 2.11
C VAL A 181 -2.89 -8.94 2.88
N GLY A 182 -2.67 -10.14 3.37
CA GLY A 182 -1.44 -10.47 4.09
C GLY A 182 -1.61 -11.59 5.09
N LYS A 183 -0.89 -11.49 6.20
CA LYS A 183 -1.01 -12.43 7.32
C LYS A 183 -2.43 -12.43 7.88
N LYS A 184 -2.93 -13.62 8.16
CA LYS A 184 -4.29 -13.83 8.66
C LYS A 184 -4.61 -12.96 9.89
N GLU A 185 -3.71 -12.91 10.87
CA GLU A 185 -3.88 -12.09 12.07
C GLU A 185 -4.05 -10.60 11.75
N CYS A 186 -3.21 -10.07 10.84
CA CYS A 186 -3.27 -8.66 10.45
C CYS A 186 -4.57 -8.31 9.74
N VAL A 187 -5.04 -9.20 8.86
CA VAL A 187 -6.29 -9.05 8.11
C VAL A 187 -7.51 -9.18 9.03
N GLU A 188 -7.49 -10.10 9.98
CA GLU A 188 -8.54 -10.29 10.98
C GLU A 188 -8.68 -9.06 11.89
N ASN A 189 -7.56 -8.51 12.36
CA ASN A 189 -7.54 -7.26 13.12
C ASN A 189 -8.20 -6.11 12.32
N ALA A 190 -7.89 -6.01 11.02
CA ALA A 190 -8.51 -5.01 10.15
C ALA A 190 -10.02 -5.23 9.98
N ALA A 191 -10.46 -6.48 9.87
CA ALA A 191 -11.89 -6.81 9.80
C ALA A 191 -12.63 -6.44 11.10
N TYR A 192 -12.04 -6.69 12.27
CA TYR A 192 -12.57 -6.25 13.55
C TYR A 192 -12.66 -4.74 13.68
N ARG A 193 -11.70 -4.02 13.13
CA ARG A 193 -11.72 -2.55 13.13
C ARG A 193 -12.75 -1.98 12.15
N LEU A 194 -12.95 -2.64 11.01
CA LEU A 194 -13.94 -2.22 10.01
C LEU A 194 -15.37 -2.37 10.52
N THR A 195 -15.65 -3.41 11.27
CA THR A 195 -16.98 -3.71 11.82
C THR A 195 -16.95 -3.58 13.35
N SER A 196 -16.75 -4.68 14.05
CA SER A 196 -16.49 -4.68 15.49
C SER A 196 -15.77 -5.97 15.90
N PRO A 197 -15.06 -5.97 17.05
CA PRO A 197 -14.52 -7.19 17.63
C PRO A 197 -15.58 -8.25 17.79
N GLY A 198 -15.28 -9.47 17.37
CA GLY A 198 -16.20 -10.62 17.42
C GLY A 198 -17.11 -10.77 16.20
N LEU A 199 -17.31 -9.73 15.37
CA LEU A 199 -18.05 -9.82 14.10
C LEU A 199 -17.12 -9.95 12.89
N GLY A 200 -16.17 -9.02 12.75
CA GLY A 200 -15.19 -9.08 11.68
C GLY A 200 -15.81 -9.22 10.29
N LYS A 201 -15.45 -10.31 9.59
CA LYS A 201 -15.89 -10.58 8.21
C LYS A 201 -17.32 -11.11 8.08
N GLU A 202 -17.99 -11.49 9.15
CA GLU A 202 -19.29 -12.14 9.09
C GLU A 202 -20.40 -11.22 8.58
N VAL A 203 -20.27 -9.92 8.74
CA VAL A 203 -21.26 -8.91 8.40
C VAL A 203 -20.80 -7.96 7.31
N GLY A 204 -21.71 -7.17 6.80
CA GLY A 204 -21.52 -6.17 5.74
C GLY A 204 -22.11 -6.61 4.42
N ALA A 205 -23.09 -5.84 3.94
CA ALA A 205 -23.73 -6.10 2.65
C ALA A 205 -22.75 -5.85 1.49
N SER A 206 -22.89 -6.62 0.42
CA SER A 206 -22.08 -6.45 -0.79
C SER A 206 -22.49 -5.29 -1.69
N LEU A 207 -23.59 -4.62 -1.37
CA LEU A 207 -24.12 -3.42 -2.07
C LEU A 207 -24.29 -3.60 -3.59
N GLY A 208 -24.43 -4.84 -4.06
CA GLY A 208 -24.61 -5.15 -5.48
C GLY A 208 -23.35 -5.04 -6.34
N VAL A 209 -22.16 -4.71 -5.76
CA VAL A 209 -20.93 -4.40 -6.52
C VAL A 209 -19.98 -5.59 -6.72
N ILE A 210 -20.29 -6.75 -6.16
CA ILE A 210 -19.40 -7.92 -6.21
C ILE A 210 -19.04 -8.34 -7.64
N GLN A 211 -20.00 -8.29 -8.57
CA GLN A 211 -19.72 -8.63 -9.97
C GLN A 211 -18.69 -7.69 -10.58
N SER A 212 -18.85 -6.38 -10.36
CA SER A 212 -17.89 -5.37 -10.83
C SER A 212 -16.50 -5.57 -10.22
N PHE A 213 -16.41 -5.99 -8.95
CA PHE A 213 -15.15 -6.30 -8.31
C PHE A 213 -14.45 -7.51 -8.96
N TYR A 214 -15.18 -8.60 -9.20
CA TYR A 214 -14.63 -9.77 -9.90
C TYR A 214 -14.18 -9.44 -11.32
N GLN A 215 -15.04 -8.80 -12.07
CA GLN A 215 -14.76 -8.45 -13.46
C GLN A 215 -13.60 -7.44 -13.55
N GLY A 216 -13.59 -6.45 -12.68
CA GLY A 216 -12.52 -5.46 -12.60
C GLY A 216 -11.17 -6.11 -12.26
N PHE A 217 -11.13 -6.98 -11.26
CA PHE A 217 -9.92 -7.69 -10.86
C PHE A 217 -9.40 -8.60 -11.98
N PHE A 218 -10.29 -9.32 -12.65
CA PHE A 218 -9.93 -10.17 -13.80
C PHE A 218 -9.33 -9.36 -14.96
N LEU A 219 -9.86 -8.16 -15.23
CA LEU A 219 -9.39 -7.30 -16.31
C LEU A 219 -8.20 -6.43 -15.92
N ALA A 220 -7.92 -6.28 -14.64
CA ALA A 220 -6.92 -5.37 -14.10
C ALA A 220 -5.54 -5.49 -14.74
N PRO A 221 -4.94 -6.68 -14.97
CA PRO A 221 -3.64 -6.78 -15.63
C PRO A 221 -3.62 -6.16 -17.02
N THR A 222 -4.68 -6.36 -17.81
CA THR A 222 -4.80 -5.78 -19.16
C THR A 222 -4.97 -4.26 -19.10
N VAL A 223 -5.78 -3.77 -18.17
CA VAL A 223 -6.00 -2.32 -17.98
C VAL A 223 -4.72 -1.63 -17.52
N VAL A 224 -4.00 -2.23 -16.56
CA VAL A 224 -2.71 -1.72 -16.07
C VAL A 224 -1.65 -1.70 -17.17
N SER A 225 -1.57 -2.76 -17.99
CA SER A 225 -0.69 -2.78 -19.16
C SER A 225 -1.00 -1.65 -20.13
N GLY A 226 -2.29 -1.36 -20.35
CA GLY A 226 -2.73 -0.21 -21.16
C GLY A 226 -2.30 1.13 -20.55
N ALA A 227 -2.47 1.29 -19.23
CA ALA A 227 -2.06 2.49 -18.51
C ALA A 227 -0.54 2.72 -18.58
N LEU A 228 0.28 1.67 -18.42
CA LEU A 228 1.73 1.75 -18.55
C LEU A 228 2.16 2.18 -19.94
N LYS A 229 1.57 1.62 -21.01
CA LYS A 229 1.82 2.02 -22.39
C LYS A 229 1.46 3.49 -22.61
N GLY A 230 0.31 3.92 -22.08
CA GLY A 230 -0.13 5.31 -22.14
C GLY A 230 0.84 6.26 -21.43
N ALA A 231 1.32 5.89 -20.25
CA ALA A 231 2.30 6.67 -19.48
C ALA A 231 3.64 6.81 -20.23
N ILE A 232 4.17 5.72 -20.77
CA ILE A 232 5.41 5.73 -21.58
C ILE A 232 5.24 6.58 -22.84
N PHE A 233 4.09 6.45 -23.51
CA PHE A 233 3.78 7.24 -24.71
C PHE A 233 3.72 8.74 -24.37
N ALA A 234 3.03 9.11 -23.29
CA ALA A 234 2.96 10.49 -22.83
C ALA A 234 4.36 11.04 -22.49
N ALA A 235 5.19 10.29 -21.73
CA ALA A 235 6.55 10.68 -21.43
C ALA A 235 7.32 11.02 -22.70
N LYS A 236 7.34 10.11 -23.68
CA LYS A 236 8.09 10.30 -24.95
C LYS A 236 7.58 11.47 -25.79
N ILE A 237 6.28 11.75 -25.78
CA ILE A 237 5.72 12.90 -26.49
C ILE A 237 6.13 14.21 -25.81
N TYR A 238 5.95 14.31 -24.49
CA TYR A 238 6.25 15.53 -23.75
C TYR A 238 7.75 15.83 -23.72
N GLU A 239 8.62 14.81 -23.66
CA GLU A 239 10.07 14.98 -23.85
C GLU A 239 10.41 15.62 -25.22
N LYS A 240 9.79 15.13 -26.31
CA LYS A 240 9.97 15.69 -27.65
C LYS A 240 9.46 17.13 -27.78
N LEU A 241 8.50 17.51 -26.99
CA LEU A 241 7.97 18.87 -26.92
C LEU A 241 8.80 19.78 -25.99
N GLY A 242 9.87 19.25 -25.36
CA GLY A 242 10.78 20.00 -24.50
C GLY A 242 10.36 20.12 -23.04
N PHE A 243 9.37 19.33 -22.59
CA PHE A 243 8.99 19.29 -21.19
C PHE A 243 9.88 18.34 -20.40
N LYS A 244 10.08 18.65 -19.11
CA LYS A 244 10.69 17.73 -18.17
C LYS A 244 9.63 16.72 -17.72
N VAL A 245 9.93 15.43 -17.83
CA VAL A 245 9.03 14.35 -17.41
C VAL A 245 9.70 13.46 -16.37
N VAL A 246 8.92 12.85 -15.49
CA VAL A 246 9.43 11.92 -14.47
C VAL A 246 8.40 10.81 -14.24
N PRO A 247 8.76 9.53 -14.45
CA PRO A 247 10.01 9.02 -15.04
C PRO A 247 10.11 9.36 -16.52
N ASP A 248 11.32 9.25 -17.09
CA ASP A 248 11.50 9.43 -18.54
C ASP A 248 10.92 8.25 -19.33
N GLY A 249 10.88 8.41 -20.67
CA GLY A 249 10.29 7.39 -21.55
C GLY A 249 11.08 6.08 -21.68
N THR A 250 12.23 5.94 -21.01
CA THR A 250 13.12 4.77 -21.03
C THR A 250 13.34 4.14 -19.66
N GLU A 251 13.01 4.85 -18.59
CA GLU A 251 13.13 4.33 -17.22
C GLU A 251 12.18 3.14 -16.95
N SER A 252 12.67 2.19 -16.13
CA SER A 252 11.84 1.11 -15.61
C SER A 252 10.72 1.65 -14.75
N ARG A 253 9.54 1.07 -14.88
CA ARG A 253 8.35 1.52 -14.17
C ARG A 253 7.90 0.49 -13.15
N HIS A 254 7.55 0.98 -11.97
CA HIS A 254 7.08 0.20 -10.83
C HIS A 254 5.73 0.69 -10.32
N ASP A 255 5.17 1.71 -10.97
CA ASP A 255 3.80 2.20 -10.86
C ASP A 255 3.32 2.76 -12.21
N ILE A 256 2.09 3.26 -12.29
CA ILE A 256 1.50 3.84 -13.49
C ILE A 256 1.57 5.38 -13.52
N ILE A 257 2.30 6.01 -12.62
CA ILE A 257 2.37 7.46 -12.48
C ILE A 257 3.30 8.06 -13.53
N GLN A 258 2.87 9.16 -14.14
CA GLN A 258 3.64 9.99 -15.05
C GLN A 258 3.46 11.45 -14.67
N ALA A 259 4.56 12.11 -14.30
CA ALA A 259 4.61 13.56 -14.11
C ALA A 259 5.17 14.24 -15.37
N VAL A 260 4.62 15.43 -15.65
CA VAL A 260 5.01 16.29 -16.77
C VAL A 260 5.22 17.71 -16.25
#